data_048ed685aeba12dfa3903403a990244d
#
_entry.id   048ed685aeba12dfa3903403a990244d
#
_cell.length_a   1.000
_cell.length_b   1.000
_cell.length_c   1.000
_cell.angle_alpha   90.00
_cell.angle_beta   90.00
_cell.angle_gamma   90.00
#
_symmetry.space_group_name_H-M   'P 1'
#
loop_
_entity.id
_entity.type
_entity.pdbx_description
1 polymer ?
#
loop_
_entity_poly.entity_id
_entity_poly.type
_entity_poly.pdbx_seq_one_letter_code
_entity_poly.pdbx_strand_id
1 'polypeptide(L)'
;MSAAEERTHRRVTRSVLLPLSEIELRVSRSSGPGGQHANTSETRVEAVFDVEASTALTPNQKHRVVAKAGPVLRAVAQDERSQLRNRELAIDRLVARLAEALHVERKRVATKPSRAAREKRLETKKRRSATKRLRRVGDGE
;
A
#
# COMPACT_ATOMS: atom_id res chain seq x y z
N MET A 1 17.34 10.13 -10.96
CA MET A 1 16.54 10.30 -12.18
C MET A 1 16.75 11.71 -12.72
N SER A 2 16.95 11.84 -14.03
CA SER A 2 16.99 13.13 -14.70
C SER A 2 15.59 13.73 -14.81
N ALA A 3 15.44 15.06 -14.80
CA ALA A 3 14.16 15.74 -14.99
C ALA A 3 13.45 15.37 -16.32
N ALA A 4 14.22 14.90 -17.33
CA ALA A 4 13.67 14.38 -18.59
C ALA A 4 13.04 13.00 -18.41
N GLU A 5 13.61 12.14 -17.57
CA GLU A 5 13.09 10.81 -17.28
C GLU A 5 11.80 10.88 -16.44
N GLU A 6 11.68 11.85 -15.54
CA GLU A 6 10.45 12.09 -14.75
C GLU A 6 9.26 12.50 -15.61
N ARG A 7 9.51 13.09 -16.77
CA ARG A 7 8.45 13.47 -17.73
C ARG A 7 7.91 12.28 -18.53
N THR A 8 8.68 11.21 -18.66
CA THR A 8 8.33 10.04 -19.47
C THR A 8 8.06 8.79 -18.65
N HIS A 9 8.54 8.74 -17.41
CA HIS A 9 8.42 7.58 -16.53
C HIS A 9 7.98 8.01 -15.13
N ARG A 10 7.34 7.10 -14.41
CA ARG A 10 7.08 7.24 -12.96
C ARG A 10 7.78 6.12 -12.20
N ARG A 11 8.46 6.48 -11.13
CA ARG A 11 9.08 5.50 -10.23
C ARG A 11 8.01 4.86 -9.35
N VAL A 12 7.85 3.55 -9.46
CA VAL A 12 6.92 2.75 -8.66
C VAL A 12 7.63 2.18 -7.44
N THR A 13 8.77 1.53 -7.66
CA THR A 13 9.64 0.98 -6.61
C THR A 13 11.11 1.27 -6.96
N ARG A 14 12.06 0.82 -6.12
CA ARG A 14 13.49 0.95 -6.45
C ARG A 14 13.87 0.27 -7.77
N SER A 15 13.18 -0.81 -8.11
CA SER A 15 13.48 -1.66 -9.27
C SER A 15 12.50 -1.50 -10.43
N VAL A 16 11.43 -0.70 -10.28
CA VAL A 16 10.39 -0.55 -11.30
C VAL A 16 10.21 0.92 -11.65
N LEU A 17 10.47 1.23 -12.91
CA LEU A 17 10.18 2.50 -13.57
C LEU A 17 9.08 2.24 -14.60
N LEU A 18 7.92 2.85 -14.42
CA LEU A 18 6.77 2.69 -15.29
C LEU A 18 6.76 3.77 -16.37
N PRO A 19 6.84 3.40 -17.66
CA PRO A 19 6.66 4.35 -18.74
C PRO A 19 5.23 4.91 -18.75
N LEU A 20 5.08 6.22 -18.86
CA LEU A 20 3.75 6.85 -18.97
C LEU A 20 3.01 6.45 -20.23
N SER A 21 3.72 5.98 -21.26
CA SER A 21 3.15 5.45 -22.51
C SER A 21 2.36 4.14 -22.32
N GLU A 22 2.63 3.39 -21.23
CA GLU A 22 1.89 2.17 -20.89
C GLU A 22 0.60 2.46 -20.11
N ILE A 23 0.37 3.72 -19.70
CA ILE A 23 -0.83 4.15 -19.00
C ILE A 23 -1.80 4.76 -20.01
N GLU A 24 -2.94 4.13 -20.20
CA GLU A 24 -4.04 4.68 -20.96
C GLU A 24 -4.83 5.67 -20.09
N LEU A 25 -5.03 6.89 -20.58
CA LEU A 25 -5.80 7.91 -19.87
C LEU A 25 -7.12 8.13 -20.59
N ARG A 26 -8.22 7.91 -19.87
CA ARG A 26 -9.58 8.14 -20.33
C ARG A 26 -10.17 9.33 -19.61
N VAL A 27 -10.75 10.24 -20.38
CA VAL A 27 -11.38 11.45 -19.85
C VAL A 27 -12.87 11.33 -19.98
N SER A 28 -13.61 11.77 -18.96
CA SER A 28 -15.07 11.77 -18.94
C SER A 28 -15.59 12.94 -18.10
N ARG A 29 -16.88 13.19 -18.18
CA ARG A 29 -17.54 14.18 -17.33
C ARG A 29 -17.54 13.71 -15.89
N SER A 30 -17.34 14.63 -14.95
CA SER A 30 -17.44 14.31 -13.53
C SER A 30 -18.92 14.02 -13.18
N SER A 31 -19.14 12.93 -12.43
CA SER A 31 -20.45 12.59 -11.89
C SER A 31 -20.58 13.21 -10.49
N GLY A 32 -21.53 14.11 -10.28
CA GLY A 32 -21.81 14.69 -8.98
C GLY A 32 -22.83 15.82 -9.04
N PRO A 33 -23.46 16.20 -7.93
CA PRO A 33 -24.32 17.38 -7.86
C PRO A 33 -23.42 18.62 -7.99
N GLY A 34 -23.29 19.13 -9.19
CA GLY A 34 -22.48 20.31 -9.50
C GLY A 34 -23.22 21.22 -10.47
N GLY A 35 -22.93 22.52 -10.40
CA GLY A 35 -23.48 23.51 -11.31
C GLY A 35 -23.03 23.32 -12.78
N GLN A 36 -23.32 24.26 -13.66
CA GLN A 36 -23.09 24.17 -15.12
C GLN A 36 -21.66 23.74 -15.50
N HIS A 37 -20.64 24.08 -14.70
CA HIS A 37 -19.25 23.70 -14.96
C HIS A 37 -19.02 22.19 -14.87
N ALA A 38 -19.64 21.50 -13.93
CA ALA A 38 -19.52 20.04 -13.77
C ALA A 38 -20.20 19.28 -14.91
N ASN A 39 -21.24 19.87 -15.51
CA ASN A 39 -22.01 19.26 -16.61
C ASN A 39 -21.38 19.49 -17.98
N THR A 40 -20.50 20.49 -18.13
CA THR A 40 -19.88 20.88 -19.39
C THR A 40 -18.42 20.54 -19.54
N SER A 41 -17.70 20.34 -18.42
CA SER A 41 -16.26 20.10 -18.42
C SER A 41 -15.94 18.62 -18.16
N GLU A 42 -15.14 18.03 -19.05
CA GLU A 42 -14.61 16.68 -18.89
C GLU A 42 -13.37 16.70 -17.99
N THR A 43 -13.59 16.76 -16.68
CA THR A 43 -12.51 16.87 -15.69
C THR A 43 -12.20 15.55 -14.99
N ARG A 44 -13.05 14.54 -15.11
CA ARG A 44 -12.77 13.22 -14.56
C ARG A 44 -11.78 12.47 -15.44
N VAL A 45 -10.71 11.99 -14.85
CA VAL A 45 -9.67 11.21 -15.53
C VAL A 45 -9.57 9.83 -14.91
N GLU A 46 -9.58 8.81 -15.74
CA GLU A 46 -9.31 7.42 -15.39
C GLU A 46 -7.96 7.02 -16.00
N ALA A 47 -7.03 6.56 -15.17
CA ALA A 47 -5.80 5.93 -15.59
C ALA A 47 -5.98 4.41 -15.59
N VAL A 48 -5.65 3.76 -16.71
CA VAL A 48 -5.76 2.31 -16.91
C VAL A 48 -4.39 1.75 -17.28
N PHE A 49 -3.99 0.66 -16.65
CA PHE A 49 -2.72 0.00 -16.88
C PHE A 49 -2.93 -1.51 -17.02
N ASP A 50 -2.48 -2.06 -18.14
CA ASP A 50 -2.50 -3.49 -18.40
C ASP A 50 -1.19 -4.11 -17.89
N VAL A 51 -1.32 -4.95 -16.86
CA VAL A 51 -0.19 -5.60 -16.19
C VAL A 51 0.51 -6.62 -17.10
N GLU A 52 -0.27 -7.36 -17.90
CA GLU A 52 0.27 -8.42 -18.75
C GLU A 52 1.01 -7.86 -19.98
N ALA A 53 0.50 -6.78 -20.54
CA ALA A 53 1.11 -6.11 -21.69
C ALA A 53 2.36 -5.28 -21.34
N SER A 54 2.56 -4.96 -20.04
CA SER A 54 3.65 -4.09 -19.61
C SER A 54 5.03 -4.67 -19.89
N THR A 55 5.95 -3.83 -20.35
CA THR A 55 7.38 -4.14 -20.52
C THR A 55 8.21 -3.78 -19.28
N ALA A 56 7.66 -2.96 -18.40
CA ALA A 56 8.32 -2.49 -17.17
C ALA A 56 8.37 -3.53 -16.05
N LEU A 57 7.54 -4.57 -16.12
CA LEU A 57 7.41 -5.59 -15.09
C LEU A 57 8.03 -6.92 -15.51
N THR A 58 8.76 -7.54 -14.59
CA THR A 58 9.24 -8.92 -14.77
C THR A 58 8.08 -9.92 -14.66
N PRO A 59 8.20 -11.16 -15.21
CA PRO A 59 7.14 -12.18 -15.12
C PRO A 59 6.67 -12.46 -13.68
N ASN A 60 7.60 -12.52 -12.74
CA ASN A 60 7.28 -12.72 -11.32
C ASN A 60 6.52 -11.54 -10.70
N GLN A 61 6.85 -10.31 -11.11
CA GLN A 61 6.13 -9.11 -10.70
C GLN A 61 4.73 -9.09 -11.28
N LYS A 62 4.56 -9.40 -12.57
CA LYS A 62 3.24 -9.52 -13.22
C LYS A 62 2.36 -10.52 -12.49
N HIS A 63 2.86 -11.73 -12.26
CA HIS A 63 2.11 -12.76 -11.53
C HIS A 63 1.67 -12.28 -10.15
N ARG A 64 2.55 -11.59 -9.42
CA ARG A 64 2.23 -11.05 -8.09
C ARG A 64 1.15 -9.97 -8.14
N VAL A 65 1.25 -9.04 -9.10
CA VAL A 65 0.27 -7.95 -9.26
C VAL A 65 -1.08 -8.51 -9.67
N VAL A 66 -1.11 -9.43 -10.63
CA VAL A 66 -2.34 -10.09 -11.08
C VAL A 66 -3.02 -10.83 -9.92
N ALA A 67 -2.26 -11.55 -9.08
CA ALA A 67 -2.80 -12.26 -7.93
C ALA A 67 -3.40 -11.34 -6.85
N LYS A 68 -2.85 -10.13 -6.66
CA LYS A 68 -3.32 -9.18 -5.63
C LYS A 68 -4.37 -8.18 -6.12
N ALA A 69 -4.22 -7.70 -7.33
CA ALA A 69 -4.98 -6.54 -7.84
C ALA A 69 -5.66 -6.78 -9.20
N GLY A 70 -5.42 -7.94 -9.81
CA GLY A 70 -5.98 -8.31 -11.11
C GLY A 70 -5.09 -7.91 -12.30
N PRO A 71 -5.46 -8.35 -13.52
CA PRO A 71 -4.66 -8.14 -14.72
C PRO A 71 -4.68 -6.69 -15.23
N VAL A 72 -5.68 -5.90 -14.84
CA VAL A 72 -5.83 -4.49 -15.24
C VAL A 72 -6.01 -3.63 -14.00
N LEU A 73 -5.10 -2.70 -13.79
CA LEU A 73 -5.21 -1.70 -12.73
C LEU A 73 -5.91 -0.45 -13.25
N ARG A 74 -6.79 0.13 -12.44
CA ARG A 74 -7.50 1.36 -12.74
C ARG A 74 -7.46 2.30 -11.56
N ALA A 75 -7.28 3.59 -11.84
CA ALA A 75 -7.39 4.65 -10.84
C ALA A 75 -8.14 5.84 -11.42
N VAL A 76 -9.01 6.43 -10.64
CA VAL A 76 -9.86 7.56 -11.04
C VAL A 76 -9.53 8.78 -10.20
N ALA A 77 -9.48 9.96 -10.83
CA ALA A 77 -9.41 11.25 -10.16
C ALA A 77 -10.44 12.21 -10.74
N GLN A 78 -11.22 12.83 -9.87
CA GLN A 78 -12.22 13.85 -10.20
C GLN A 78 -12.29 14.92 -9.11
N ASP A 79 -11.23 15.01 -8.28
CA ASP A 79 -11.21 15.82 -7.06
C ASP A 79 -11.03 17.31 -7.39
N GLU A 80 -10.30 17.57 -8.47
CA GLU A 80 -9.93 18.91 -8.88
C GLU A 80 -10.79 19.41 -10.06
N ARG A 81 -10.91 20.74 -10.16
CA ARG A 81 -11.58 21.37 -11.31
C ARG A 81 -10.72 21.35 -12.58
N SER A 82 -9.42 21.12 -12.45
CA SER A 82 -8.47 21.05 -13.55
C SER A 82 -8.30 19.61 -14.02
N GLN A 83 -8.55 19.36 -15.29
CA GLN A 83 -8.29 18.09 -15.95
C GLN A 83 -6.82 17.68 -15.83
N LEU A 84 -5.89 18.64 -15.98
CA LEU A 84 -4.46 18.38 -15.88
C LEU A 84 -4.08 17.88 -14.49
N ARG A 85 -4.58 18.49 -13.41
CA ARG A 85 -4.35 18.05 -12.03
C ARG A 85 -4.96 16.68 -11.77
N ASN A 86 -6.17 16.42 -12.25
CA ASN A 86 -6.81 15.10 -12.14
C ASN A 86 -6.02 14.04 -12.91
N ARG A 87 -5.40 14.38 -14.03
CA ARG A 87 -4.52 13.49 -14.78
C ARG A 87 -3.31 13.05 -13.94
N GLU A 88 -2.60 13.99 -13.36
CA GLU A 88 -1.47 13.71 -12.47
C GLU A 88 -1.90 12.88 -11.26
N LEU A 89 -3.00 13.25 -10.62
CA LEU A 89 -3.54 12.56 -9.46
C LEU A 89 -3.98 11.11 -9.80
N ALA A 90 -4.58 10.88 -10.97
CA ALA A 90 -4.95 9.54 -11.42
C ALA A 90 -3.72 8.65 -11.64
N ILE A 91 -2.66 9.22 -12.24
CA ILE A 91 -1.38 8.51 -12.43
C ILE A 91 -0.75 8.18 -11.07
N ASP A 92 -0.70 9.13 -10.15
CA ASP A 92 -0.10 8.91 -8.82
C ASP A 92 -0.86 7.85 -8.02
N ARG A 93 -2.18 7.85 -8.08
CA ARG A 93 -3.03 6.80 -7.49
C ARG A 93 -2.78 5.43 -8.10
N LEU A 94 -2.61 5.37 -9.43
CA LEU A 94 -2.29 4.13 -10.13
C LEU A 94 -0.93 3.59 -9.69
N VAL A 95 0.09 4.46 -9.64
CA VAL A 95 1.45 4.13 -9.20
C VAL A 95 1.46 3.62 -7.76
N ALA A 96 0.74 4.29 -6.85
CA ALA A 96 0.62 3.86 -5.46
C ALA A 96 -0.03 2.46 -5.36
N ARG A 97 -1.07 2.21 -6.13
CA ARG A 97 -1.78 0.92 -6.17
C ARG A 97 -0.90 -0.20 -6.74
N LEU A 98 -0.09 0.10 -7.76
CA LEU A 98 0.88 -0.83 -8.31
C LEU A 98 2.01 -1.12 -7.31
N ALA A 99 2.51 -0.11 -6.60
CA ALA A 99 3.53 -0.26 -5.56
C ALA A 99 3.04 -1.16 -4.41
N GLU A 100 1.79 -0.98 -3.97
CA GLU A 100 1.15 -1.81 -2.95
C GLU A 100 1.02 -3.27 -3.43
N ALA A 101 0.60 -3.49 -4.68
CA ALA A 101 0.50 -4.83 -5.25
C ALA A 101 1.87 -5.52 -5.38
N LEU A 102 2.93 -4.77 -5.68
CA LEU A 102 4.30 -5.27 -5.75
C LEU A 102 4.92 -5.52 -4.38
N HIS A 103 4.38 -4.92 -3.30
CA HIS A 103 4.92 -5.07 -1.96
C HIS A 103 4.89 -6.53 -1.49
N VAL A 104 6.04 -7.00 -1.02
CA VAL A 104 6.19 -8.33 -0.42
C VAL A 104 6.25 -8.16 1.09
N GLU A 105 5.24 -8.65 1.77
CA GLU A 105 5.26 -8.67 3.24
C GLU A 105 6.38 -9.58 3.74
N ARG A 106 7.17 -9.08 4.67
CA ARG A 106 8.17 -9.90 5.35
C ARG A 106 7.45 -10.95 6.20
N LYS A 107 7.79 -12.22 5.98
CA LYS A 107 7.29 -13.30 6.83
C LYS A 107 7.65 -12.99 8.29
N ARG A 108 6.63 -12.93 9.14
CA ARG A 108 6.83 -12.71 10.58
C ARG A 108 7.57 -13.90 11.16
N VAL A 109 8.79 -13.67 11.62
CA VAL A 109 9.57 -14.68 12.34
C VAL A 109 9.21 -14.60 13.82
N ALA A 110 8.76 -15.71 14.39
CA ALA A 110 8.46 -15.78 15.82
C ALA A 110 9.73 -15.51 16.63
N THR A 111 9.71 -14.46 17.44
CA THR A 111 10.82 -14.12 18.34
C THR A 111 10.67 -14.89 19.65
N LYS A 112 11.76 -15.53 20.10
CA LYS A 112 11.81 -16.15 21.42
C LYS A 112 11.93 -15.06 22.50
N PRO A 113 11.30 -15.23 23.69
CA PRO A 113 11.49 -14.31 24.80
C PRO A 113 12.97 -14.17 25.15
N SER A 114 13.42 -12.95 25.43
CA SER A 114 14.81 -12.69 25.84
C SER A 114 15.11 -13.39 27.17
N ARG A 115 16.42 -13.63 27.45
CA ARG A 115 16.88 -14.21 28.74
C ARG A 115 16.38 -13.37 29.92
N ALA A 116 16.51 -12.06 29.84
CA ALA A 116 16.04 -11.14 30.88
C ALA A 116 14.52 -11.24 31.13
N ALA A 117 13.72 -11.39 30.07
CA ALA A 117 12.27 -11.56 30.20
C ALA A 117 11.92 -12.89 30.91
N ARG A 118 12.67 -13.96 30.64
CA ARG A 118 12.50 -15.26 31.31
C ARG A 118 12.88 -15.16 32.79
N GLU A 119 14.00 -14.53 33.11
CA GLU A 119 14.47 -14.32 34.47
C GLU A 119 13.49 -13.50 35.29
N LYS A 120 13.00 -12.38 34.74
CA LYS A 120 11.96 -11.54 35.36
C LYS A 120 10.67 -12.30 35.62
N ARG A 121 10.25 -13.14 34.68
CA ARG A 121 9.05 -13.99 34.85
C ARG A 121 9.24 -15.02 35.98
N LEU A 122 10.42 -15.65 36.06
CA LEU A 122 10.75 -16.61 37.12
C LEU A 122 10.81 -15.93 38.48
N GLU A 123 11.44 -14.75 38.59
CA GLU A 123 11.51 -13.97 39.82
C GLU A 123 10.10 -13.60 40.32
N THR A 124 9.25 -13.09 39.43
CA THR A 124 7.85 -12.78 39.76
C THR A 124 7.10 -14.02 40.26
N LYS A 125 7.32 -15.18 39.63
CA LYS A 125 6.72 -16.45 40.04
C LYS A 125 7.22 -16.89 41.43
N LYS A 126 8.51 -16.74 41.73
CA LYS A 126 9.12 -17.03 43.03
C LYS A 126 8.53 -16.12 44.12
N ARG A 127 8.43 -14.80 43.86
CA ARG A 127 7.80 -13.84 44.81
C ARG A 127 6.34 -14.20 45.12
N ARG A 128 5.56 -14.52 44.11
CA ARG A 128 4.16 -14.94 44.31
C ARG A 128 4.05 -16.24 45.10
N SER A 129 4.93 -17.20 44.85
CA SER A 129 4.99 -18.46 45.59
C SER A 129 5.37 -18.27 47.05
N ALA A 130 6.33 -17.40 47.34
CA ALA A 130 6.70 -17.03 48.71
C ALA A 130 5.54 -16.36 49.48
N THR A 131 4.86 -15.41 48.85
CA THR A 131 3.68 -14.75 49.42
C THR A 131 2.54 -15.76 49.74
N LYS A 132 2.30 -16.72 48.84
CA LYS A 132 1.30 -17.79 49.07
C LYS A 132 1.69 -18.71 50.23
N ARG A 133 2.97 -19.04 50.38
CA ARG A 133 3.44 -19.87 51.49
C ARG A 133 3.23 -19.15 52.85
N LEU A 134 3.59 -17.85 52.92
CA LEU A 134 3.39 -17.07 54.14
C LEU A 134 1.88 -17.00 54.56
N ARG A 135 0.96 -16.86 53.61
CA ARG A 135 -0.47 -16.87 53.90
C ARG A 135 -0.97 -18.23 54.43
N ARG A 136 -0.46 -19.36 53.90
CA ARG A 136 -0.80 -20.70 54.38
C ARG A 136 -0.31 -21.00 55.78
N VAL A 137 0.80 -20.36 56.23
CA VAL A 137 1.33 -20.54 57.57
C VAL A 137 0.56 -19.70 58.58
N GLY A 138 -0.04 -18.56 58.16
CA GLY A 138 -0.85 -17.71 59.05
C GLY A 138 -2.30 -18.20 59.26
N ASP A 139 -2.83 -19.11 58.44
CA ASP A 139 -4.19 -19.66 58.57
C ASP A 139 -4.25 -20.99 59.36
N GLY A 140 -3.13 -21.36 60.03
CA GLY A 140 -2.98 -22.64 60.72
C GLY A 140 -2.88 -22.56 62.25
N GLU A 141 -3.21 -21.42 62.91
CA GLU A 141 -3.34 -21.32 64.39
C GLU A 141 -4.80 -21.11 64.75
#